data_27dbe38a2fff4b4c11e18d6f628e7545
#
_entry.id   27dbe38a2fff4b4c11e18d6f628e7545
#
_cell.length_a   1.000
_cell.length_b   1.000
_cell.length_c   1.000
_cell.angle_alpha   90.00
_cell.angle_beta   90.00
_cell.angle_gamma   90.00
#
_symmetry.space_group_name_H-M   'P 1'
#
loop_
_entity.id
_entity.type
_entity.pdbx_description
1 polymer ?
#
loop_
_entity_poly.entity_id
_entity_poly.type
_entity_poly.pdbx_seq_one_letter_code
_entity_poly.pdbx_strand_id
1 'polypeptide(L)'
;MQPTENPETHRTPAVEPAIRHSVPWRVSSVAVLSECRLRVTFIDGTAGELNMHRFLSNPKLDGSVFESLRDPVMFTQVKVVLGAVQWPTGADLAPDAMYDAIREHGVWVLD
;
A
#
# COMPACT_ATOMS: atom_id res chain seq x y z
N MET A 1 30.86 16.15 10.51
CA MET A 1 30.70 15.24 11.17
C MET A 1 30.77 15.21 11.54
N GLN A 2 29.90 14.77 10.90
CA GLN A 2 29.62 14.12 11.19
C GLN A 2 29.42 14.09 11.43
N PRO A 3 29.49 14.31 10.90
CA PRO A 3 29.19 13.70 11.14
C PRO A 3 29.07 13.90 11.26
N THR A 4 28.62 14.03 10.95
CA THR A 4 28.35 13.55 11.35
C THR A 4 28.15 13.68 11.36
N GLU A 5 27.49 13.37 10.76
CA GLU A 5 27.16 12.94 10.97
C GLU A 5 27.06 13.02 10.99
N ASN A 6 27.42 13.36 10.57
CA ASN A 6 27.40 12.92 10.77
C ASN A 6 27.29 13.02 10.54
N PRO A 7 27.06 13.02 10.15
CA PRO A 7 26.96 12.66 10.25
C PRO A 7 26.90 12.92 10.03
N GLU A 8 26.21 12.53 9.42
CA GLU A 8 26.00 12.19 9.56
C GLU A 8 25.84 12.45 9.49
N THR A 9 26.39 12.83 9.07
CA THR A 9 26.43 12.53 9.29
C THR A 9 26.44 12.79 9.02
N HIS A 10 26.15 12.65 8.36
CA HIS A 10 26.20 12.30 8.55
C HIS A 10 26.09 12.56 8.30
N ARG A 11 26.18 13.00 7.89
CA ARG A 11 26.08 12.67 8.11
C ARG A 11 25.71 12.78 8.00
N THR A 12 25.62 13.01 7.58
CA THR A 12 25.34 12.50 7.90
C THR A 12 25.01 12.56 7.78
N PRO A 13 24.44 12.55 7.27
CA PRO A 13 24.07 11.98 7.59
C PRO A 13 23.79 11.93 7.52
N ALA A 14 23.36 12.11 7.18
CA ALA A 14 22.90 11.41 7.59
C ALA A 14 22.50 11.32 7.54
N VAL A 15 22.25 11.51 7.17
CA VAL A 15 21.75 10.87 7.54
C VAL A 15 21.22 10.81 7.51
N GLU A 16 20.74 10.72 7.16
CA GLU A 16 20.20 10.17 7.50
C GLU A 16 19.60 9.82 7.41
N PRO A 17 19.73 9.82 7.17
CA PRO A 17 19.01 9.18 7.23
C PRO A 17 18.42 8.82 7.18
N ALA A 18 18.41 8.63 6.98
CA ALA A 18 17.67 7.97 7.13
C ALA A 18 17.10 7.78 7.25
N ILE A 19 16.87 7.76 7.10
CA ILE A 19 16.08 7.55 7.42
C ILE A 19 15.52 7.72 7.09
N ARG A 20 15.42 7.86 6.66
CA ARG A 20 14.73 7.94 6.42
C ARG A 20 14.00 7.97 6.00
N HIS A 21 13.79 7.98 5.72
CA HIS A 21 12.88 8.05 5.66
C HIS A 21 11.58 7.42 5.49
N SER A 22 11.27 6.95 6.11
CA SER A 22 10.08 6.10 6.05
C SER A 22 8.86 6.87 6.47
N VAL A 23 7.96 7.08 5.56
CA VAL A 23 6.68 7.71 5.86
C VAL A 23 5.75 6.64 6.46
N PRO A 24 4.85 7.02 7.41
CA PRO A 24 4.01 6.03 8.10
C PRO A 24 3.03 5.28 7.18
N TRP A 25 2.65 5.86 6.06
CA TRP A 25 1.70 5.25 5.12
C TRP A 25 2.35 4.22 4.19
N ARG A 26 3.61 3.89 4.40
CA ARG A 26 4.26 2.85 3.59
C ARG A 26 3.74 1.48 4.03
N VAL A 27 3.28 0.68 3.07
CA VAL A 27 2.73 -0.66 3.35
C VAL A 27 3.88 -1.63 3.61
N SER A 28 3.75 -2.44 4.66
CA SER A 28 4.74 -3.48 4.97
C SER A 28 4.28 -4.86 4.54
N SER A 29 2.97 -5.14 4.57
CA SER A 29 2.47 -6.46 4.16
C SER A 29 1.03 -6.36 3.69
N VAL A 30 0.64 -7.37 2.88
CA VAL A 30 -0.73 -7.50 2.38
C VAL A 30 -1.11 -8.97 2.39
N ALA A 31 -2.36 -9.26 2.74
CA ALA A 31 -2.90 -10.61 2.70
C ALA A 31 -4.26 -10.59 2.00
N VAL A 32 -4.53 -11.64 1.22
CA VAL A 32 -5.79 -11.76 0.48
C VAL A 32 -6.84 -12.36 1.39
N LEU A 33 -8.00 -11.72 1.45
CA LEU A 33 -9.18 -12.21 2.14
C LEU A 33 -10.24 -12.58 1.09
N SER A 34 -11.34 -13.18 1.55
CA SER A 34 -12.43 -13.54 0.65
C SER A 34 -13.17 -12.30 0.15
N GLU A 35 -13.93 -12.46 -0.94
CA GLU A 35 -14.85 -11.43 -1.45
C GLU A 35 -14.16 -10.13 -1.83
N CYS A 36 -13.03 -10.23 -2.53
CA CYS A 36 -12.30 -9.07 -3.05
C CYS A 36 -11.86 -8.12 -1.94
N ARG A 37 -11.44 -8.67 -0.81
CA ARG A 37 -10.91 -7.89 0.30
C ARG A 37 -9.45 -8.21 0.53
N LEU A 38 -8.73 -7.23 1.05
CA LEU A 38 -7.33 -7.39 1.42
C LEU A 38 -7.14 -6.90 2.85
N ARG A 39 -6.21 -7.51 3.56
CA ARG A 39 -5.76 -7.00 4.84
C ARG A 39 -4.39 -6.41 4.64
N VAL A 40 -4.21 -5.15 5.03
CA VAL A 40 -2.94 -4.45 4.87
C VAL A 40 -2.40 -4.02 6.22
N THR A 41 -1.07 -4.03 6.32
CA THR A 41 -0.36 -3.53 7.49
C THR A 41 0.66 -2.52 7.02
N PHE A 42 0.72 -1.39 7.70
CA PHE A 42 1.68 -0.32 7.42
C PHE A 42 2.89 -0.45 8.33
N ILE A 43 3.97 0.23 7.96
CA ILE A 43 5.23 0.08 8.70
C ILE A 43 5.15 0.60 10.14
N ASP A 44 4.21 1.49 10.43
CA ASP A 44 4.01 1.99 11.80
C ASP A 44 3.12 1.07 12.65
N GLY A 45 2.70 -0.08 12.09
CA GLY A 45 1.85 -1.04 12.78
C GLY A 45 0.35 -0.83 12.55
N THR A 46 -0.05 0.26 11.90
CA THR A 46 -1.46 0.47 11.54
C THR A 46 -1.89 -0.65 10.60
N ALA A 47 -3.05 -1.25 10.87
CA ALA A 47 -3.57 -2.35 10.06
C ALA A 47 -5.07 -2.19 9.86
N GLY A 48 -5.56 -2.69 8.74
CA GLY A 48 -6.98 -2.65 8.46
C GLY A 48 -7.31 -3.41 7.18
N GLU A 49 -8.54 -3.26 6.72
CA GLU A 49 -9.04 -3.97 5.56
C GLU A 49 -9.29 -3.02 4.41
N LEU A 50 -9.12 -3.57 3.21
CA LEU A 50 -9.38 -2.91 1.96
C LEU A 50 -10.48 -3.71 1.27
N ASN A 51 -11.61 -3.07 1.00
CA ASN A 51 -12.75 -3.74 0.37
C ASN A 51 -12.89 -3.21 -1.06
N MET A 52 -12.64 -4.09 -2.03
CA MET A 52 -12.67 -3.73 -3.45
C MET A 52 -13.88 -4.30 -4.19
N HIS A 53 -14.81 -4.93 -3.48
CA HIS A 53 -15.93 -5.62 -4.13
C HIS A 53 -16.75 -4.68 -5.01
N ARG A 54 -17.15 -3.54 -4.47
CA ARG A 54 -17.95 -2.56 -5.22
C ARG A 54 -17.16 -1.94 -6.36
N PHE A 55 -15.91 -1.62 -6.09
CA PHE A 55 -15.01 -1.02 -7.08
C PHE A 55 -14.86 -1.94 -8.29
N LEU A 56 -14.57 -3.22 -8.06
CA LEU A 56 -14.37 -4.17 -9.16
C LEU A 56 -15.66 -4.51 -9.90
N SER A 57 -16.82 -4.30 -9.27
CA SER A 57 -18.12 -4.53 -9.91
C SER A 57 -18.57 -3.33 -10.77
N ASN A 58 -17.84 -2.22 -10.72
CA ASN A 58 -18.23 -1.00 -11.44
C ASN A 58 -17.90 -1.15 -12.93
N PRO A 59 -18.89 -1.00 -13.83
CA PRO A 59 -18.62 -1.15 -15.27
C PRO A 59 -17.66 -0.08 -15.81
N LYS A 60 -17.43 1.01 -15.10
CA LYS A 60 -16.42 2.00 -15.51
C LYS A 60 -15.01 1.45 -15.52
N LEU A 61 -14.76 0.32 -14.88
CA LEU A 61 -13.46 -0.31 -14.90
C LEU A 61 -13.19 -1.12 -16.17
N ASP A 62 -14.21 -1.34 -17.01
CA ASP A 62 -14.03 -2.10 -18.24
C ASP A 62 -12.96 -1.45 -19.11
N GLY A 63 -11.97 -2.25 -19.52
CA GLY A 63 -10.84 -1.76 -20.30
C GLY A 63 -9.71 -1.15 -19.50
N SER A 64 -9.85 -1.02 -18.17
CA SER A 64 -8.78 -0.50 -17.32
C SER A 64 -7.87 -1.63 -16.83
N VAL A 65 -6.72 -1.25 -16.23
CA VAL A 65 -5.81 -2.24 -15.64
C VAL A 65 -6.43 -2.99 -14.47
N PHE A 66 -7.53 -2.48 -13.91
CA PHE A 66 -8.20 -3.14 -12.78
C PHE A 66 -9.19 -4.21 -13.22
N GLU A 67 -9.57 -4.24 -14.48
CA GLU A 67 -10.58 -5.19 -14.96
C GLU A 67 -10.16 -6.63 -14.70
N SER A 68 -8.89 -6.95 -14.92
CA SER A 68 -8.38 -8.32 -14.74
C SER A 68 -8.42 -8.79 -13.29
N LEU A 69 -8.55 -7.86 -12.34
CA LEU A 69 -8.63 -8.20 -10.92
C LEU A 69 -9.98 -8.81 -10.53
N ARG A 70 -10.95 -8.80 -11.46
CA ARG A 70 -12.20 -9.54 -11.29
C ARG A 70 -11.97 -11.05 -11.31
N ASP A 71 -10.85 -11.48 -11.91
CA ASP A 71 -10.43 -12.88 -11.88
C ASP A 71 -9.81 -13.15 -10.51
N PRO A 72 -10.38 -14.10 -9.73
CA PRO A 72 -9.85 -14.39 -8.40
C PRO A 72 -8.40 -14.83 -8.42
N VAL A 73 -7.96 -15.53 -9.46
CA VAL A 73 -6.56 -15.98 -9.56
C VAL A 73 -5.64 -14.78 -9.68
N MET A 74 -5.99 -13.80 -10.51
CA MET A 74 -5.19 -12.57 -10.66
C MET A 74 -5.22 -11.75 -9.37
N PHE A 75 -6.39 -11.66 -8.73
CA PHE A 75 -6.53 -10.88 -7.49
C PHE A 75 -5.59 -11.40 -6.40
N THR A 76 -5.40 -12.73 -6.32
CA THR A 76 -4.53 -13.32 -5.30
C THR A 76 -3.04 -13.08 -5.55
N GLN A 77 -2.66 -12.54 -6.70
CA GLN A 77 -1.26 -12.28 -7.03
C GLN A 77 -0.77 -10.91 -6.55
N VAL A 78 -1.56 -10.26 -5.70
CA VAL A 78 -1.21 -8.98 -5.10
C VAL A 78 0.07 -9.11 -4.26
N LYS A 79 0.87 -8.04 -4.27
CA LYS A 79 2.09 -7.99 -3.46
C LYS A 79 2.41 -6.55 -3.09
N VAL A 80 3.35 -6.39 -2.16
CA VAL A 80 3.86 -5.07 -1.78
C VAL A 80 5.09 -4.78 -2.63
N VAL A 81 5.08 -3.66 -3.33
CA VAL A 81 6.20 -3.21 -4.14
C VAL A 81 6.49 -1.76 -3.73
N LEU A 82 7.68 -1.53 -3.20
CA LEU A 82 8.13 -0.19 -2.79
C LEU A 82 7.13 0.50 -1.87
N GLY A 83 6.54 -0.28 -0.96
CA GLY A 83 5.60 0.27 0.03
C GLY A 83 4.19 0.50 -0.48
N ALA A 84 3.84 -0.04 -1.64
CA ALA A 84 2.51 0.08 -2.22
C ALA A 84 1.95 -1.29 -2.60
N VAL A 85 0.63 -1.41 -2.53
CA VAL A 85 -0.06 -2.62 -2.98
C VAL A 85 -0.16 -2.60 -4.50
N GLN A 86 0.32 -3.67 -5.14
CA GLN A 86 0.41 -3.73 -6.59
C GLN A 86 0.15 -5.14 -7.09
N TRP A 87 -0.38 -5.24 -8.32
CA TRP A 87 -0.60 -6.50 -9.02
C TRP A 87 0.31 -6.60 -10.23
N PRO A 88 0.54 -7.83 -10.76
CA PRO A 88 1.41 -8.03 -11.94
C PRO A 88 0.93 -7.29 -13.19
N THR A 89 -0.34 -6.94 -13.25
CA THR A 89 -0.92 -6.18 -14.37
C THR A 89 -0.46 -4.73 -14.42
N GLY A 90 0.20 -4.25 -13.35
CA GLY A 90 0.54 -2.84 -13.21
C GLY A 90 -0.47 -2.04 -12.42
N ALA A 91 -1.60 -2.65 -12.05
CA ALA A 91 -2.57 -1.99 -11.19
C ALA A 91 -1.97 -1.79 -9.80
N ASP A 92 -2.15 -0.60 -9.23
CA ASP A 92 -1.67 -0.29 -7.90
C ASP A 92 -2.64 0.64 -7.19
N LEU A 93 -2.48 0.77 -5.88
CA LEU A 93 -3.35 1.58 -5.05
C LEU A 93 -2.51 2.61 -4.31
N ALA A 94 -3.06 3.82 -4.17
CA ALA A 94 -2.38 4.92 -3.48
C ALA A 94 -2.26 4.59 -1.98
N PRO A 95 -1.04 4.39 -1.46
CA PRO A 95 -0.89 3.97 -0.06
C PRO A 95 -1.24 5.08 0.93
N ASP A 96 -1.05 6.34 0.58
CA ASP A 96 -1.40 7.45 1.46
C ASP A 96 -2.91 7.57 1.65
N ALA A 97 -3.70 7.45 0.58
CA ALA A 97 -5.15 7.47 0.68
C ALA A 97 -5.66 6.27 1.47
N MET A 98 -5.05 5.09 1.25
CA MET A 98 -5.39 3.88 1.98
C MET A 98 -5.12 4.05 3.48
N TYR A 99 -3.97 4.60 3.81
CA TYR A 99 -3.57 4.82 5.20
C TYR A 99 -4.56 5.74 5.93
N ASP A 100 -4.91 6.86 5.28
CA ASP A 100 -5.83 7.82 5.87
C ASP A 100 -7.20 7.20 6.15
N ALA A 101 -7.74 6.45 5.19
CA ALA A 101 -9.03 5.80 5.34
C ALA A 101 -9.01 4.76 6.45
N ILE A 102 -7.95 3.95 6.51
CA ILE A 102 -7.84 2.89 7.51
C ILE A 102 -7.65 3.48 8.90
N ARG A 103 -6.86 4.54 9.04
CA ARG A 103 -6.69 5.19 10.34
C ARG A 103 -8.01 5.78 10.85
N GLU A 104 -8.82 6.27 9.94
CA GLU A 104 -10.07 6.95 10.29
C GLU A 104 -11.20 5.95 10.54
N HIS A 105 -11.28 4.88 9.75
CA HIS A 105 -12.44 3.99 9.74
C HIS A 105 -12.09 2.52 9.98
N GLY A 106 -10.82 2.13 9.98
CA GLY A 106 -10.41 0.72 10.08
C GLY A 106 -10.55 -0.05 8.78
N VAL A 107 -11.20 0.52 7.79
CA VAL A 107 -11.45 -0.11 6.49
C VAL A 107 -11.51 0.97 5.41
N TRP A 108 -11.04 0.63 4.22
CA TRP A 108 -11.17 1.48 3.05
C TRP A 108 -12.05 0.75 2.04
N VAL A 109 -13.25 1.28 1.82
CA VAL A 109 -14.16 0.74 0.82
C VAL A 109 -13.99 1.55 -0.46
N LEU A 110 -13.47 0.91 -1.51
CA LEU A 110 -13.33 1.54 -2.81
C LEU A 110 -14.65 1.46 -3.56
N ASP A 111 -14.94 2.53 -4.30
CA ASP A 111 -16.12 2.57 -5.18
C ASP A 111 -15.66 2.58 -6.63
#